data_bd1e4b6c22ef1716d79b06688d9934d5
#
_entry.id   bd1e4b6c22ef1716d79b06688d9934d5
#
_cell.length_a   1.000
_cell.length_b   1.000
_cell.length_c   1.000
_cell.angle_alpha   90.00
_cell.angle_beta   90.00
_cell.angle_gamma   90.00
#
_symmetry.space_group_name_H-M   'P 1'
#
loop_
_entity.id
_entity.type
_entity.pdbx_description
1 polymer ?
#
loop_
_entity_poly.entity_id
_entity_poly.type
_entity_poly.pdbx_seq_one_letter_code
_entity_poly.pdbx_strand_id
1 'polypeptide(L)'
;MNRKKKRKSKTILAQSGRSREYAKGAVNIPPYRSSTVLFDTLKEYKDWDHEYSTYRYGRLGSPNSLALEEAYSELSGAYRSVATNSGMSAINVAISAFMETGSHALITEGAYEPTAEFFSGHLSKFGVEYDFISPMIGAEIADSIKPNTKVVYLEAPSSNTFEILDVKTVVDAIRNKSNEIGQEIAILFDNTWAGPLYFRTFDHDIDVEIQAATKYVVGHSDAMLGIVACNEKTFLRIKNSARSQGICAEPDACYLGLRGLRTMAVRMEAQFESAMKIASWLDSHSMVETVLFPPLPSSKYFENWEKYFTGGGSLMSIVLNQKYEDQDLEKFFDQMQIFSMGYSWGGFESLATPVRIQKDRKSSLGELRNTIVRVHIGLEDPEDLISDLNSAFKRL
;
A
#
# COMPACT_ATOMS: atom_id res chain seq x y z
N MET A 1 22.18 -27.52 -5.40
CA MET A 1 21.31 -26.41 -5.74
C MET A 1 22.13 -25.15 -6.02
N ASN A 2 22.21 -24.71 -7.29
CA ASN A 2 22.88 -23.45 -7.64
C ASN A 2 22.08 -22.29 -7.01
N ARG A 3 22.62 -21.61 -6.01
CA ARG A 3 22.08 -20.36 -5.51
C ARG A 3 22.08 -19.37 -6.68
N LYS A 4 20.93 -19.18 -7.33
CA LYS A 4 20.76 -18.08 -8.30
C LYS A 4 21.18 -16.79 -7.59
N LYS A 5 22.14 -16.08 -8.16
CA LYS A 5 22.62 -14.78 -7.62
C LYS A 5 21.42 -13.87 -7.45
N LYS A 6 21.16 -13.36 -6.22
CA LYS A 6 20.01 -12.50 -5.91
C LYS A 6 20.06 -11.27 -6.84
N ARG A 7 19.08 -11.11 -7.71
CA ARG A 7 19.00 -9.97 -8.64
C ARG A 7 18.66 -8.69 -7.88
N LYS A 8 19.12 -7.54 -8.36
CA LYS A 8 18.75 -6.22 -7.83
C LYS A 8 17.35 -5.81 -8.32
N SER A 9 16.65 -4.96 -7.57
CA SER A 9 15.27 -4.56 -7.83
C SER A 9 15.03 -4.06 -9.26
N LYS A 10 15.88 -3.19 -9.82
CA LYS A 10 15.75 -2.71 -11.21
C LYS A 10 15.81 -3.86 -12.25
N THR A 11 16.61 -4.90 -11.98
CA THR A 11 16.66 -6.11 -12.84
C THR A 11 15.42 -6.96 -12.67
N ILE A 12 14.93 -7.12 -11.44
CA ILE A 12 13.68 -7.84 -11.13
C ILE A 12 12.53 -7.17 -11.88
N LEU A 13 12.34 -5.86 -11.73
CA LEU A 13 11.31 -5.08 -12.42
C LEU A 13 11.34 -5.28 -13.94
N ALA A 14 12.52 -5.34 -14.55
CA ALA A 14 12.66 -5.51 -15.99
C ALA A 14 12.44 -6.96 -16.48
N GLN A 15 12.70 -7.99 -15.65
CA GLN A 15 12.81 -9.36 -16.11
C GLN A 15 11.74 -10.32 -15.55
N SER A 16 11.20 -10.07 -14.35
CA SER A 16 10.26 -11.01 -13.70
C SER A 16 8.88 -10.96 -14.31
N GLY A 17 8.09 -12.02 -14.13
CA GLY A 17 6.76 -12.15 -14.72
C GLY A 17 6.78 -12.26 -16.26
N ARG A 18 7.83 -12.81 -16.84
CA ARG A 18 7.95 -13.04 -18.30
C ARG A 18 7.89 -14.54 -18.59
N SER A 19 6.77 -15.03 -19.08
CA SER A 19 6.60 -16.42 -19.52
C SER A 19 6.70 -16.52 -21.04
N ARG A 20 7.69 -17.28 -21.52
CA ARG A 20 7.81 -17.56 -22.98
C ARG A 20 6.66 -18.38 -23.51
N GLU A 21 6.10 -19.25 -22.71
CA GLU A 21 4.96 -20.09 -23.04
C GLU A 21 3.72 -19.25 -23.37
N TYR A 22 3.32 -18.37 -22.43
CA TYR A 22 2.13 -17.53 -22.62
C TYR A 22 2.39 -16.33 -23.56
N ALA A 23 3.62 -15.86 -23.66
CA ALA A 23 3.96 -14.76 -24.57
C ALA A 23 4.11 -15.19 -26.03
N LYS A 24 4.23 -16.51 -26.31
CA LYS A 24 4.43 -17.04 -27.67
C LYS A 24 5.55 -16.34 -28.45
N GLY A 25 6.62 -15.97 -27.76
CA GLY A 25 7.77 -15.25 -28.33
C GLY A 25 7.69 -13.73 -28.25
N ALA A 26 6.56 -13.12 -27.92
CA ALA A 26 6.47 -11.70 -27.62
C ALA A 26 7.22 -11.35 -26.31
N VAL A 27 7.60 -10.08 -26.14
CA VAL A 27 8.26 -9.63 -24.90
C VAL A 27 7.30 -9.62 -23.73
N ASN A 28 6.07 -9.20 -23.94
CA ASN A 28 5.00 -9.13 -22.93
C ASN A 28 3.95 -10.21 -23.20
N ILE A 29 3.37 -10.73 -22.12
CA ILE A 29 2.21 -11.63 -22.20
C ILE A 29 1.00 -10.78 -22.58
N PRO A 30 0.29 -11.08 -23.70
CA PRO A 30 -0.94 -10.37 -24.06
C PRO A 30 -2.04 -10.62 -23.02
N PRO A 31 -3.07 -9.76 -22.91
CA PRO A 31 -4.20 -10.01 -22.02
C PRO A 31 -4.98 -11.29 -22.41
N TYR A 32 -5.03 -12.25 -21.47
CA TYR A 32 -5.77 -13.51 -21.62
C TYR A 32 -7.17 -13.37 -21.01
N ARG A 33 -8.13 -12.91 -21.81
CA ARG A 33 -9.53 -12.74 -21.40
C ARG A 33 -10.27 -14.07 -21.59
N SER A 34 -10.51 -14.79 -20.50
CA SER A 34 -11.30 -16.02 -20.54
C SER A 34 -11.96 -16.32 -19.20
N SER A 35 -13.05 -17.07 -19.24
CA SER A 35 -13.57 -17.73 -18.05
C SER A 35 -13.18 -19.20 -18.04
N THR A 36 -13.48 -19.92 -19.10
CA THR A 36 -13.22 -21.36 -19.26
C THR A 36 -11.87 -21.62 -19.92
N VAL A 37 -11.15 -22.60 -19.39
CA VAL A 37 -9.92 -23.16 -19.95
C VAL A 37 -10.19 -24.61 -20.34
N LEU A 38 -9.85 -24.98 -21.56
CA LEU A 38 -10.04 -26.35 -22.05
C LEU A 38 -8.82 -27.22 -21.71
N PHE A 39 -9.09 -28.49 -21.48
CA PHE A 39 -8.10 -29.53 -21.21
C PHE A 39 -8.19 -30.59 -22.28
N ASP A 40 -7.07 -31.04 -22.81
CA ASP A 40 -7.03 -32.04 -23.87
C ASP A 40 -7.35 -33.44 -23.34
N THR A 41 -7.12 -33.70 -22.06
CA THR A 41 -7.32 -35.02 -21.46
C THR A 41 -8.07 -34.97 -20.13
N LEU A 42 -8.80 -36.05 -19.82
CA LEU A 42 -9.44 -36.24 -18.50
C LEU A 42 -8.41 -36.24 -17.37
N LYS A 43 -7.19 -36.70 -17.64
CA LYS A 43 -6.10 -36.68 -16.65
C LYS A 43 -5.75 -35.25 -16.28
N GLU A 44 -5.50 -34.37 -17.25
CA GLU A 44 -5.21 -32.96 -17.04
C GLU A 44 -6.36 -32.25 -16.33
N TYR A 45 -7.61 -32.52 -16.71
CA TYR A 45 -8.79 -31.98 -16.05
C TYR A 45 -8.86 -32.38 -14.56
N LYS A 46 -8.49 -33.61 -14.21
CA LYS A 46 -8.52 -34.14 -12.84
C LYS A 46 -7.29 -33.78 -12.01
N ASP A 47 -6.19 -33.42 -12.65
CA ASP A 47 -4.94 -33.06 -11.98
C ASP A 47 -5.06 -31.66 -11.35
N TRP A 48 -5.63 -31.65 -10.12
CA TRP A 48 -5.91 -30.39 -9.43
C TRP A 48 -4.64 -29.79 -8.83
N ASP A 49 -4.36 -28.55 -9.23
CA ASP A 49 -3.28 -27.73 -8.66
C ASP A 49 -3.73 -27.09 -7.35
N HIS A 50 -3.36 -27.67 -6.22
CA HIS A 50 -3.66 -27.17 -4.89
C HIS A 50 -2.93 -25.88 -4.53
N GLU A 51 -1.90 -25.52 -5.27
CA GLU A 51 -1.12 -24.30 -5.06
C GLU A 51 -1.59 -23.13 -5.95
N TYR A 52 -2.55 -23.37 -6.84
CA TYR A 52 -3.06 -22.33 -7.76
C TYR A 52 -1.95 -21.67 -8.60
N SER A 53 -0.98 -22.46 -9.06
CA SER A 53 0.15 -22.01 -9.87
C SER A 53 -0.11 -22.10 -11.37
N THR A 54 -1.21 -22.75 -11.77
CA THR A 54 -1.55 -23.01 -13.17
C THR A 54 -2.84 -22.32 -13.60
N TYR A 55 -2.92 -22.03 -14.90
CA TYR A 55 -4.11 -21.43 -15.52
C TYR A 55 -5.17 -22.47 -15.82
N ARG A 56 -6.23 -22.54 -15.03
CA ARG A 56 -7.28 -23.56 -15.14
C ARG A 56 -8.71 -23.01 -15.24
N TYR A 57 -8.93 -21.81 -14.74
CA TYR A 57 -10.22 -21.12 -14.78
C TYR A 57 -10.01 -19.63 -14.47
N GLY A 58 -10.64 -18.74 -15.24
CA GLY A 58 -10.38 -17.30 -15.17
C GLY A 58 -10.50 -16.68 -13.78
N ARG A 59 -11.47 -17.11 -12.95
CA ARG A 59 -11.63 -16.65 -11.58
C ARG A 59 -10.48 -17.08 -10.64
N LEU A 60 -9.76 -18.14 -10.96
CA LEU A 60 -8.63 -18.64 -10.15
C LEU A 60 -7.30 -17.97 -10.52
N GLY A 61 -7.28 -17.27 -11.62
CA GLY A 61 -6.14 -16.55 -12.16
C GLY A 61 -6.05 -16.64 -13.66
N SER A 62 -5.22 -15.83 -14.25
CA SER A 62 -4.89 -15.81 -15.68
C SER A 62 -3.37 -15.79 -15.85
N PRO A 63 -2.84 -16.05 -17.06
CA PRO A 63 -1.41 -15.85 -17.30
C PRO A 63 -0.89 -14.47 -16.91
N ASN A 64 -1.73 -13.43 -17.00
CA ASN A 64 -1.38 -12.07 -16.62
C ASN A 64 -1.33 -11.89 -15.11
N SER A 65 -2.32 -12.41 -14.35
CA SER A 65 -2.29 -12.32 -12.89
C SER A 65 -1.13 -13.14 -12.30
N LEU A 66 -0.90 -14.36 -12.79
CA LEU A 66 0.22 -15.20 -12.37
C LEU A 66 1.57 -14.52 -12.62
N ALA A 67 1.74 -13.86 -13.77
CA ALA A 67 2.95 -13.13 -14.10
C ALA A 67 3.17 -11.90 -13.19
N LEU A 68 2.09 -11.18 -12.88
CA LEU A 68 2.14 -10.04 -11.95
C LEU A 68 2.46 -10.51 -10.53
N GLU A 69 1.79 -11.57 -10.06
CA GLU A 69 2.01 -12.19 -8.74
C GLU A 69 3.46 -12.67 -8.61
N GLU A 70 4.02 -13.34 -9.64
CA GLU A 70 5.44 -13.74 -9.67
C GLU A 70 6.37 -12.54 -9.59
N ALA A 71 6.17 -11.52 -10.43
CA ALA A 71 7.02 -10.34 -10.47
C ALA A 71 7.01 -9.56 -9.16
N TYR A 72 5.84 -9.41 -8.55
CA TYR A 72 5.70 -8.71 -7.28
C TYR A 72 6.31 -9.52 -6.12
N SER A 73 6.09 -10.83 -6.08
CA SER A 73 6.67 -11.71 -5.06
C SER A 73 8.21 -11.67 -5.10
N GLU A 74 8.81 -11.70 -6.29
CA GLU A 74 10.28 -11.60 -6.40
C GLU A 74 10.79 -10.22 -5.95
N LEU A 75 10.05 -9.15 -6.24
CA LEU A 75 10.43 -7.80 -5.85
C LEU A 75 10.33 -7.59 -4.33
N SER A 76 9.22 -8.00 -3.72
CA SER A 76 8.97 -7.85 -2.28
C SER A 76 9.77 -8.84 -1.42
N GLY A 77 10.18 -9.97 -1.99
CA GLY A 77 10.80 -11.08 -1.26
C GLY A 77 9.77 -11.99 -0.60
N ALA A 78 8.49 -11.87 -0.98
CA ALA A 78 7.42 -12.76 -0.53
C ALA A 78 7.61 -14.19 -1.05
N TYR A 79 6.97 -15.15 -0.36
CA TYR A 79 6.84 -16.51 -0.88
C TYR A 79 6.00 -16.51 -2.16
N ARG A 80 4.78 -15.93 -2.09
CA ARG A 80 3.87 -15.74 -3.23
C ARG A 80 2.94 -14.56 -2.99
N SER A 81 2.29 -14.10 -4.05
CA SER A 81 1.31 -13.01 -4.00
C SER A 81 -0.04 -13.44 -4.57
N VAL A 82 -1.07 -12.65 -4.28
CA VAL A 82 -2.43 -12.76 -4.82
C VAL A 82 -2.85 -11.40 -5.37
N ALA A 83 -3.14 -11.34 -6.67
CA ALA A 83 -3.69 -10.15 -7.30
C ALA A 83 -5.20 -10.04 -7.05
N THR A 84 -5.67 -8.84 -6.74
CA THR A 84 -7.07 -8.51 -6.46
C THR A 84 -7.52 -7.33 -7.32
N ASN A 85 -8.83 -7.12 -7.45
CA ASN A 85 -9.39 -6.09 -8.32
C ASN A 85 -9.29 -4.65 -7.76
N SER A 86 -8.84 -4.46 -6.52
CA SER A 86 -8.59 -3.15 -5.92
C SER A 86 -7.74 -3.25 -4.65
N GLY A 87 -7.17 -2.13 -4.19
CA GLY A 87 -6.50 -2.06 -2.89
C GLY A 87 -7.43 -2.46 -1.74
N MET A 88 -8.69 -2.00 -1.77
CA MET A 88 -9.68 -2.37 -0.73
C MET A 88 -9.99 -3.87 -0.73
N SER A 89 -10.02 -4.52 -1.91
CA SER A 89 -10.16 -5.98 -1.98
C SER A 89 -8.93 -6.70 -1.43
N ALA A 90 -7.74 -6.15 -1.61
CA ALA A 90 -6.52 -6.70 -0.99
C ALA A 90 -6.60 -6.63 0.54
N ILE A 91 -7.02 -5.49 1.09
CA ILE A 91 -7.26 -5.31 2.53
C ILE A 91 -8.29 -6.31 3.04
N ASN A 92 -9.46 -6.40 2.38
CA ASN A 92 -10.54 -7.30 2.76
C ASN A 92 -10.08 -8.77 2.76
N VAL A 93 -9.44 -9.23 1.68
CA VAL A 93 -8.93 -10.61 1.55
C VAL A 93 -7.93 -10.92 2.66
N ALA A 94 -6.99 -10.00 2.91
CA ALA A 94 -5.95 -10.18 3.91
C ALA A 94 -6.53 -10.30 5.33
N ILE A 95 -7.41 -9.39 5.71
CA ILE A 95 -8.03 -9.38 7.05
C ILE A 95 -8.97 -10.58 7.22
N SER A 96 -9.92 -10.77 6.29
CA SER A 96 -10.93 -11.83 6.37
C SER A 96 -10.33 -13.24 6.39
N ALA A 97 -9.11 -13.42 5.89
CA ALA A 97 -8.41 -14.69 5.95
C ALA A 97 -8.17 -15.18 7.38
N PHE A 98 -8.09 -14.29 8.35
CA PHE A 98 -7.74 -14.60 9.75
C PHE A 98 -8.87 -14.37 10.73
N MET A 99 -9.96 -13.71 10.31
CA MET A 99 -11.03 -13.29 11.20
C MET A 99 -12.19 -14.31 11.19
N GLU A 100 -12.75 -14.52 12.35
CA GLU A 100 -13.97 -15.31 12.62
C GLU A 100 -14.79 -14.62 13.71
N THR A 101 -16.03 -15.01 13.92
CA THR A 101 -16.87 -14.46 15.00
C THR A 101 -16.17 -14.61 16.34
N GLY A 102 -16.08 -13.53 17.10
CA GLY A 102 -15.36 -13.46 18.39
C GLY A 102 -13.86 -13.23 18.28
N SER A 103 -13.30 -13.12 17.08
CA SER A 103 -11.89 -12.70 16.90
C SER A 103 -11.72 -11.23 17.18
N HIS A 104 -10.52 -10.86 17.64
CA HIS A 104 -10.09 -9.48 17.88
C HIS A 104 -8.97 -9.06 16.93
N ALA A 105 -8.96 -7.79 16.53
CA ALA A 105 -7.89 -7.15 15.75
C ALA A 105 -7.40 -5.86 16.42
N LEU A 106 -6.11 -5.58 16.28
CA LEU A 106 -5.50 -4.28 16.55
C LEU A 106 -5.21 -3.58 15.23
N ILE A 107 -5.52 -2.28 15.16
CA ILE A 107 -5.37 -1.49 13.94
C ILE A 107 -4.69 -0.16 14.28
N THR A 108 -3.65 0.22 13.55
CA THR A 108 -3.07 1.56 13.71
C THR A 108 -4.10 2.64 13.36
N GLU A 109 -4.29 3.64 14.22
CA GLU A 109 -5.23 4.76 14.00
C GLU A 109 -4.92 5.53 12.70
N GLY A 110 -3.66 5.47 12.25
CA GLY A 110 -3.20 6.06 11.02
C GLY A 110 -3.51 5.26 9.77
N ALA A 111 -4.19 4.13 9.86
CA ALA A 111 -4.55 3.32 8.70
C ALA A 111 -5.48 4.08 7.75
N TYR A 112 -5.45 3.68 6.48
CA TYR A 112 -6.36 4.18 5.43
C TYR A 112 -7.82 4.12 5.90
N GLU A 113 -8.54 5.24 5.80
CA GLU A 113 -9.89 5.40 6.38
C GLU A 113 -10.86 4.25 6.04
N PRO A 114 -10.97 3.78 4.77
CA PRO A 114 -11.83 2.64 4.47
C PRO A 114 -11.43 1.33 5.16
N THR A 115 -10.18 1.18 5.62
CA THR A 115 -9.78 0.04 6.46
C THR A 115 -10.47 0.11 7.83
N ALA A 116 -10.46 1.28 8.45
CA ALA A 116 -11.17 1.50 9.72
C ALA A 116 -12.69 1.30 9.56
N GLU A 117 -13.28 1.80 8.47
CA GLU A 117 -14.69 1.60 8.14
C GLU A 117 -15.03 0.13 7.88
N PHE A 118 -14.10 -0.65 7.31
CA PHE A 118 -14.31 -2.08 7.10
C PHE A 118 -14.45 -2.83 8.44
N PHE A 119 -13.67 -2.47 9.45
CA PHE A 119 -13.83 -3.03 10.80
C PHE A 119 -15.11 -2.55 11.47
N SER A 120 -15.33 -1.25 11.54
CA SER A 120 -16.46 -0.65 12.26
C SER A 120 -17.81 -0.89 11.58
N GLY A 121 -17.85 -0.81 10.25
CA GLY A 121 -19.08 -0.89 9.46
C GLY A 121 -19.44 -2.30 8.97
N HIS A 122 -18.44 -3.15 8.70
CA HIS A 122 -18.66 -4.46 8.10
C HIS A 122 -18.36 -5.61 9.06
N LEU A 123 -17.14 -5.76 9.52
CA LEU A 123 -16.71 -6.91 10.33
C LEU A 123 -17.38 -6.96 11.71
N SER A 124 -17.64 -5.79 12.31
CA SER A 124 -18.36 -5.72 13.60
C SER A 124 -19.75 -6.36 13.54
N LYS A 125 -20.43 -6.33 12.38
CA LYS A 125 -21.74 -6.98 12.18
C LYS A 125 -21.66 -8.50 12.25
N PHE A 126 -20.47 -9.07 12.04
CA PHE A 126 -20.19 -10.49 12.14
C PHE A 126 -19.52 -10.88 13.46
N GLY A 127 -19.57 -9.97 14.46
CA GLY A 127 -19.06 -10.24 15.80
C GLY A 127 -17.55 -10.22 15.91
N VAL A 128 -16.86 -9.52 15.00
CA VAL A 128 -15.43 -9.25 15.10
C VAL A 128 -15.21 -8.04 16.02
N GLU A 129 -14.34 -8.19 16.99
CA GLU A 129 -13.89 -7.13 17.89
C GLU A 129 -12.66 -6.43 17.33
N TYR A 130 -12.49 -5.14 17.62
CA TYR A 130 -11.29 -4.39 17.21
C TYR A 130 -11.00 -3.26 18.16
N ASP A 131 -9.71 -2.91 18.27
CA ASP A 131 -9.25 -1.71 18.95
C ASP A 131 -8.28 -0.93 18.06
N PHE A 132 -8.37 0.40 18.12
CA PHE A 132 -7.38 1.27 17.51
C PHE A 132 -6.21 1.50 18.45
N ILE A 133 -5.00 1.49 17.87
CA ILE A 133 -3.74 1.74 18.59
C ILE A 133 -2.99 2.91 17.96
N SER A 134 -2.28 3.64 18.79
CA SER A 134 -1.38 4.69 18.31
C SER A 134 -0.34 4.13 17.35
N PRO A 135 -0.07 4.76 16.20
CA PRO A 135 1.06 4.37 15.36
C PRO A 135 2.40 4.52 16.06
N MET A 136 2.47 5.25 17.19
CA MET A 136 3.68 5.45 18.00
C MET A 136 3.70 4.62 19.29
N ILE A 137 2.85 3.58 19.39
CA ILE A 137 2.66 2.78 20.62
C ILE A 137 3.93 2.03 21.08
N GLY A 138 4.85 1.72 20.15
CA GLY A 138 6.08 0.98 20.48
C GLY A 138 5.81 -0.39 21.10
N ALA A 139 6.60 -0.76 22.10
CA ALA A 139 6.49 -2.06 22.78
C ALA A 139 5.21 -2.24 23.60
N GLU A 140 4.55 -1.14 23.99
CA GLU A 140 3.29 -1.15 24.77
C GLU A 140 2.13 -1.81 23.99
N ILE A 141 2.29 -2.05 22.68
CA ILE A 141 1.32 -2.82 21.90
C ILE A 141 1.02 -4.18 22.51
N ALA A 142 1.98 -4.79 23.22
CA ALA A 142 1.81 -6.07 23.90
C ALA A 142 0.67 -6.04 24.92
N ASP A 143 0.44 -4.90 25.60
CA ASP A 143 -0.61 -4.73 26.61
C ASP A 143 -2.02 -4.65 25.98
N SER A 144 -2.10 -4.29 24.70
CA SER A 144 -3.34 -4.23 23.92
C SER A 144 -3.75 -5.59 23.34
N ILE A 145 -2.85 -6.58 23.33
CA ILE A 145 -3.11 -7.91 22.77
C ILE A 145 -3.97 -8.73 23.74
N LYS A 146 -5.14 -9.16 23.26
CA LYS A 146 -6.10 -10.00 23.99
C LYS A 146 -5.92 -11.48 23.62
N PRO A 147 -6.44 -12.44 24.44
CA PRO A 147 -6.36 -13.87 24.11
C PRO A 147 -7.04 -14.26 22.77
N ASN A 148 -8.01 -13.48 22.31
CA ASN A 148 -8.70 -13.66 21.03
C ASN A 148 -8.15 -12.79 19.90
N THR A 149 -7.01 -12.08 20.09
CA THR A 149 -6.36 -11.29 19.01
C THR A 149 -5.80 -12.20 17.95
N LYS A 150 -6.24 -12.02 16.69
CA LYS A 150 -5.81 -12.81 15.53
C LYS A 150 -5.01 -11.99 14.53
N VAL A 151 -5.25 -10.69 14.48
CA VAL A 151 -4.65 -9.77 13.50
C VAL A 151 -4.13 -8.53 14.19
N VAL A 152 -2.94 -8.11 13.79
CA VAL A 152 -2.46 -6.74 13.97
C VAL A 152 -2.24 -6.13 12.59
N TYR A 153 -3.01 -5.09 12.29
CA TYR A 153 -2.92 -4.34 11.04
C TYR A 153 -2.11 -3.07 11.26
N LEU A 154 -0.99 -2.97 10.57
CA LEU A 154 -0.06 -1.86 10.62
C LEU A 154 -0.05 -1.14 9.27
N GLU A 155 0.05 0.18 9.29
CA GLU A 155 0.32 1.00 8.11
C GLU A 155 1.38 2.03 8.47
N ALA A 156 2.45 2.09 7.69
CA ALA A 156 3.48 3.11 7.86
C ALA A 156 4.14 3.46 6.51
N PRO A 157 4.29 4.75 6.21
CA PRO A 157 3.76 5.89 6.99
C PRO A 157 2.23 5.88 7.09
N SER A 158 1.70 6.43 8.17
CA SER A 158 0.25 6.59 8.37
C SER A 158 -0.41 7.40 7.25
N SER A 159 -1.63 7.02 6.87
CA SER A 159 -2.41 7.75 5.88
C SER A 159 -2.64 9.22 6.30
N ASN A 160 -2.33 10.15 5.43
CA ASN A 160 -2.48 11.61 5.57
C ASN A 160 -1.59 12.31 6.61
N THR A 161 -1.14 11.65 7.66
CA THR A 161 -0.36 12.26 8.76
C THR A 161 1.08 11.75 8.86
N PHE A 162 1.39 10.68 8.14
CA PHE A 162 2.72 10.17 7.85
C PHE A 162 3.58 9.78 9.06
N GLU A 163 2.96 9.36 10.19
CA GLU A 163 3.70 8.75 11.30
C GLU A 163 4.38 7.45 10.85
N ILE A 164 5.63 7.24 11.28
CA ILE A 164 6.36 5.98 11.10
C ILE A 164 6.62 5.34 12.46
N LEU A 165 6.04 4.17 12.66
CA LEU A 165 6.27 3.35 13.86
C LEU A 165 7.70 2.77 13.88
N ASP A 166 8.22 2.47 15.07
CA ASP A 166 9.41 1.63 15.18
C ASP A 166 9.03 0.18 14.87
N VAL A 167 9.17 -0.20 13.59
CA VAL A 167 8.71 -1.48 13.05
C VAL A 167 9.26 -2.65 13.85
N LYS A 168 10.57 -2.65 14.13
CA LYS A 168 11.20 -3.76 14.85
C LYS A 168 10.68 -3.89 16.27
N THR A 169 10.60 -2.80 17.00
CA THR A 169 10.08 -2.79 18.37
C THR A 169 8.65 -3.30 18.45
N VAL A 170 7.79 -2.85 17.54
CA VAL A 170 6.38 -3.27 17.49
C VAL A 170 6.26 -4.75 17.11
N VAL A 171 6.95 -5.20 16.07
CA VAL A 171 6.89 -6.60 15.62
C VAL A 171 7.45 -7.54 16.69
N ASP A 172 8.59 -7.22 17.29
CA ASP A 172 9.18 -8.02 18.37
C ASP A 172 8.20 -8.15 19.56
N ALA A 173 7.54 -7.06 19.96
CA ALA A 173 6.57 -7.06 21.05
C ALA A 173 5.36 -7.97 20.74
N ILE A 174 4.83 -7.89 19.50
CA ILE A 174 3.73 -8.77 19.06
C ILE A 174 4.16 -10.23 19.08
N ARG A 175 5.34 -10.56 18.53
CA ARG A 175 5.84 -11.94 18.49
C ARG A 175 6.09 -12.51 19.89
N ASN A 176 6.70 -11.72 20.78
CA ASN A 176 6.92 -12.13 22.15
C ASN A 176 5.60 -12.40 22.88
N LYS A 177 4.60 -11.52 22.72
CA LYS A 177 3.29 -11.71 23.33
C LYS A 177 2.53 -12.89 22.72
N SER A 178 2.57 -13.06 21.41
CA SER A 178 2.02 -14.22 20.71
C SER A 178 2.56 -15.55 21.26
N ASN A 179 3.88 -15.63 21.47
CA ASN A 179 4.53 -16.81 22.07
C ASN A 179 4.11 -17.01 23.54
N GLU A 180 4.08 -15.93 24.33
CA GLU A 180 3.68 -15.97 25.76
C GLU A 180 2.29 -16.56 25.94
N ILE A 181 1.32 -16.12 25.13
CA ILE A 181 -0.07 -16.57 25.25
C ILE A 181 -0.39 -17.83 24.43
N GLY A 182 0.58 -18.35 23.66
CA GLY A 182 0.39 -19.51 22.78
C GLY A 182 -0.62 -19.29 21.64
N GLN A 183 -0.82 -18.04 21.22
CA GLN A 183 -1.77 -17.63 20.18
C GLN A 183 -1.05 -17.12 18.95
N GLU A 184 -1.30 -17.71 17.79
CA GLU A 184 -0.78 -17.20 16.51
C GLU A 184 -1.48 -15.89 16.13
N ILE A 185 -0.70 -14.84 15.93
CA ILE A 185 -1.16 -13.50 15.54
C ILE A 185 -0.54 -13.16 14.20
N ALA A 186 -1.38 -12.92 13.19
CA ALA A 186 -0.94 -12.48 11.88
C ALA A 186 -0.65 -10.98 11.88
N ILE A 187 0.56 -10.61 11.46
CA ILE A 187 0.96 -9.21 11.26
C ILE A 187 0.77 -8.86 9.79
N LEU A 188 -0.18 -7.96 9.52
CA LEU A 188 -0.49 -7.43 8.21
C LEU A 188 0.07 -6.00 8.11
N PHE A 189 0.72 -5.68 7.01
CA PHE A 189 1.35 -4.38 6.82
C PHE A 189 0.94 -3.78 5.47
N ASP A 190 0.31 -2.62 5.49
CA ASP A 190 0.07 -1.83 4.28
C ASP A 190 1.32 -1.03 3.92
N ASN A 191 1.93 -1.43 2.80
CA ASN A 191 3.17 -0.85 2.27
C ASN A 191 2.91 0.02 1.04
N THR A 192 1.71 0.54 0.87
CA THR A 192 1.31 1.23 -0.37
C THR A 192 2.16 2.47 -0.66
N TRP A 193 2.58 3.22 0.37
CA TRP A 193 3.34 4.46 0.21
C TRP A 193 4.78 4.24 -0.29
N ALA A 194 5.51 3.30 0.27
CA ALA A 194 6.90 3.02 -0.08
C ALA A 194 7.04 1.93 -1.14
N GLY A 195 6.12 0.97 -1.11
CA GLY A 195 6.20 -0.25 -1.91
C GLY A 195 7.47 -1.06 -1.61
N PRO A 196 7.61 -2.23 -2.22
CA PRO A 196 8.74 -3.13 -1.95
C PRO A 196 10.08 -2.62 -2.50
N LEU A 197 10.09 -1.49 -3.19
CA LEU A 197 11.33 -0.82 -3.61
C LEU A 197 12.06 -0.18 -2.45
N TYR A 198 11.32 0.44 -1.52
CA TYR A 198 11.88 1.29 -0.48
C TYR A 198 11.64 0.77 0.93
N PHE A 199 10.67 -0.17 1.11
CA PHE A 199 10.47 -0.89 2.35
C PHE A 199 10.23 -2.37 2.07
N ARG A 200 11.10 -3.24 2.60
CA ARG A 200 11.04 -4.69 2.39
C ARG A 200 10.35 -5.36 3.57
N THR A 201 9.06 -5.48 3.49
CA THR A 201 8.17 -5.96 4.55
C THR A 201 8.62 -7.29 5.16
N PHE A 202 9.02 -8.26 4.34
CA PHE A 202 9.41 -9.61 4.79
C PHE A 202 10.80 -9.69 5.44
N ASP A 203 11.60 -8.64 5.36
CA ASP A 203 12.89 -8.56 6.08
C ASP A 203 12.64 -8.21 7.58
N HIS A 204 11.38 -7.93 8.00
CA HIS A 204 10.98 -7.48 9.34
C HIS A 204 10.05 -8.45 10.07
N ASP A 205 10.01 -9.74 9.73
CA ASP A 205 9.15 -10.77 10.33
C ASP A 205 7.65 -10.44 10.28
N ILE A 206 7.21 -9.81 9.21
CA ILE A 206 5.80 -9.52 8.90
C ILE A 206 5.25 -10.64 8.02
N ASP A 207 3.99 -11.03 8.22
CA ASP A 207 3.40 -12.21 7.56
C ASP A 207 2.79 -11.89 6.20
N VAL A 208 2.18 -10.71 6.09
CA VAL A 208 1.41 -10.29 4.91
C VAL A 208 1.69 -8.82 4.60
N GLU A 209 2.05 -8.55 3.34
CA GLU A 209 2.12 -7.20 2.80
C GLU A 209 0.89 -6.92 1.95
N ILE A 210 0.28 -5.76 2.17
CA ILE A 210 -0.83 -5.25 1.38
C ILE A 210 -0.34 -4.10 0.53
N GLN A 211 -0.74 -4.10 -0.73
CA GLN A 211 -0.38 -3.07 -1.70
C GLN A 211 -1.61 -2.62 -2.48
N ALA A 212 -2.00 -1.37 -2.37
CA ALA A 212 -2.90 -0.78 -3.35
C ALA A 212 -2.13 -0.55 -4.66
N ALA A 213 -2.06 -1.58 -5.50
CA ALA A 213 -1.30 -1.56 -6.74
C ALA A 213 -1.79 -0.50 -7.75
N THR A 214 -3.01 0.00 -7.59
CA THR A 214 -3.58 1.19 -8.24
C THR A 214 -2.64 2.41 -8.20
N LYS A 215 -1.80 2.51 -7.16
CA LYS A 215 -0.87 3.62 -6.93
C LYS A 215 0.41 3.44 -7.77
N TYR A 216 1.57 3.39 -7.15
CA TYR A 216 2.86 3.36 -7.85
C TYR A 216 3.12 2.14 -8.73
N VAL A 217 2.47 0.98 -8.45
CA VAL A 217 2.63 -0.23 -9.27
C VAL A 217 2.07 0.02 -10.67
N VAL A 218 0.81 0.43 -10.80
CA VAL A 218 0.21 0.85 -12.07
C VAL A 218 0.82 2.17 -12.54
N GLY A 219 0.77 3.19 -11.69
CA GLY A 219 1.47 4.47 -11.83
C GLY A 219 1.00 5.37 -12.97
N HIS A 220 -0.19 5.11 -13.55
CA HIS A 220 -0.70 5.82 -14.72
C HIS A 220 -2.17 6.23 -14.59
N SER A 221 -2.76 6.11 -13.39
CA SER A 221 -4.13 6.54 -13.07
C SER A 221 -5.23 5.94 -13.96
N ASP A 222 -4.98 4.75 -14.54
CA ASP A 222 -5.80 4.12 -15.58
C ASP A 222 -6.28 2.69 -15.23
N ALA A 223 -5.92 2.14 -14.05
CA ALA A 223 -6.40 0.84 -13.61
C ALA A 223 -6.52 0.72 -12.08
N MET A 224 -7.55 0.00 -11.65
CA MET A 224 -7.72 -0.42 -10.26
C MET A 224 -7.09 -1.78 -10.05
N LEU A 225 -6.24 -1.92 -9.03
CA LEU A 225 -5.53 -3.16 -8.75
C LEU A 225 -5.09 -3.22 -7.29
N GLY A 226 -5.12 -4.41 -6.69
CA GLY A 226 -4.54 -4.68 -5.39
C GLY A 226 -3.64 -5.92 -5.44
N ILE A 227 -2.71 -6.02 -4.51
CA ILE A 227 -1.85 -7.18 -4.34
C ILE A 227 -1.74 -7.49 -2.85
N VAL A 228 -1.84 -8.76 -2.50
CA VAL A 228 -1.53 -9.30 -1.18
C VAL A 228 -0.33 -10.21 -1.34
N ALA A 229 0.83 -9.80 -0.83
CA ALA A 229 2.02 -10.64 -0.80
C ALA A 229 2.12 -11.36 0.55
N CYS A 230 2.59 -12.60 0.54
CA CYS A 230 2.47 -13.51 1.67
C CYS A 230 3.79 -14.25 1.95
N ASN A 231 4.03 -14.57 3.22
CA ASN A 231 4.99 -15.60 3.56
C ASN A 231 4.43 -17.00 3.25
N GLU A 232 5.25 -18.06 3.39
CA GLU A 232 4.85 -19.43 3.07
C GLU A 232 3.68 -19.93 3.93
N LYS A 233 3.62 -19.53 5.20
CA LYS A 233 2.59 -19.97 6.15
C LYS A 233 1.20 -19.40 5.82
N THR A 234 1.14 -18.17 5.31
CA THR A 234 -0.11 -17.44 5.12
C THR A 234 -0.68 -17.54 3.71
N PHE A 235 0.13 -17.90 2.72
CA PHE A 235 -0.27 -17.87 1.31
C PHE A 235 -1.55 -18.63 0.99
N LEU A 236 -1.64 -19.90 1.36
CA LEU A 236 -2.82 -20.72 1.04
C LEU A 236 -4.09 -20.19 1.72
N ARG A 237 -3.97 -19.68 2.93
CA ARG A 237 -5.06 -19.07 3.67
C ARG A 237 -5.59 -17.83 2.97
N ILE A 238 -4.70 -16.93 2.53
CA ILE A 238 -5.01 -15.73 1.75
C ILE A 238 -5.61 -16.11 0.39
N LYS A 239 -5.01 -17.04 -0.35
CA LYS A 239 -5.50 -17.47 -1.67
C LYS A 239 -6.90 -18.09 -1.59
N ASN A 240 -7.17 -18.89 -0.55
CA ASN A 240 -8.49 -19.46 -0.30
C ASN A 240 -9.52 -18.39 0.11
N SER A 241 -9.12 -17.38 0.89
CA SER A 241 -9.97 -16.23 1.21
C SER A 241 -10.40 -15.49 -0.07
N ALA A 242 -9.46 -15.12 -0.94
CA ALA A 242 -9.76 -14.48 -2.22
C ALA A 242 -10.71 -15.34 -3.08
N ARG A 243 -10.41 -16.64 -3.20
CA ARG A 243 -11.21 -17.59 -3.97
C ARG A 243 -12.64 -17.70 -3.45
N SER A 244 -12.82 -17.80 -2.13
CA SER A 244 -14.15 -17.98 -1.49
C SER A 244 -15.01 -16.74 -1.67
N GLN A 245 -14.40 -15.56 -1.63
CA GLN A 245 -15.07 -14.28 -1.83
C GLN A 245 -15.29 -13.93 -3.30
N GLY A 246 -14.80 -14.78 -4.24
CA GLY A 246 -14.91 -14.52 -5.68
C GLY A 246 -14.02 -13.36 -6.17
N ILE A 247 -13.03 -12.96 -5.39
CA ILE A 247 -12.13 -11.85 -5.71
C ILE A 247 -11.04 -12.32 -6.66
N CYS A 248 -10.96 -11.69 -7.82
CA CYS A 248 -9.93 -11.91 -8.83
C CYS A 248 -9.63 -10.62 -9.59
N ALA A 249 -8.38 -10.45 -9.99
CA ALA A 249 -7.99 -9.32 -10.83
C ALA A 249 -8.19 -9.64 -12.31
N GLU A 250 -8.67 -8.66 -13.06
CA GLU A 250 -8.86 -8.80 -14.49
C GLU A 250 -7.51 -8.86 -15.26
N PRO A 251 -7.43 -9.62 -16.36
CA PRO A 251 -6.21 -9.74 -17.16
C PRO A 251 -5.67 -8.41 -17.67
N ASP A 252 -6.54 -7.48 -18.06
CA ASP A 252 -6.16 -6.16 -18.55
C ASP A 252 -5.53 -5.32 -17.44
N ALA A 253 -6.12 -5.28 -16.24
CA ALA A 253 -5.56 -4.59 -15.09
C ALA A 253 -4.20 -5.20 -14.67
N CYS A 254 -4.09 -6.53 -14.70
CA CYS A 254 -2.83 -7.22 -14.43
C CYS A 254 -1.76 -6.90 -15.49
N TYR A 255 -2.15 -6.81 -16.77
CA TYR A 255 -1.26 -6.39 -17.85
C TYR A 255 -0.74 -4.97 -17.62
N LEU A 256 -1.63 -4.01 -17.26
CA LEU A 256 -1.26 -2.63 -16.96
C LEU A 256 -0.38 -2.55 -15.71
N GLY A 257 -0.69 -3.31 -14.67
CA GLY A 257 0.14 -3.42 -13.47
C GLY A 257 1.54 -3.95 -13.76
N LEU A 258 1.64 -5.03 -14.56
CA LEU A 258 2.94 -5.58 -14.95
C LEU A 258 3.73 -4.59 -15.83
N ARG A 259 3.06 -3.87 -16.74
CA ARG A 259 3.66 -2.80 -17.55
C ARG A 259 4.16 -1.65 -16.66
N GLY A 260 3.34 -1.23 -15.67
CA GLY A 260 3.70 -0.19 -14.72
C GLY A 260 4.92 -0.57 -13.87
N LEU A 261 5.01 -1.83 -13.41
CA LEU A 261 6.18 -2.34 -12.68
C LEU A 261 7.49 -2.11 -13.44
N ARG A 262 7.50 -2.22 -14.78
CA ARG A 262 8.73 -2.03 -15.59
C ARG A 262 9.37 -0.66 -15.38
N THR A 263 8.57 0.36 -15.13
CA THR A 263 9.03 1.76 -14.96
C THR A 263 8.88 2.26 -13.52
N MET A 264 8.43 1.42 -12.58
CA MET A 264 8.14 1.83 -11.19
C MET A 264 9.35 2.50 -10.53
N ALA A 265 10.56 1.92 -10.65
CA ALA A 265 11.76 2.49 -10.04
C ALA A 265 12.09 3.88 -10.63
N VAL A 266 12.05 4.01 -11.95
CA VAL A 266 12.36 5.30 -12.63
C VAL A 266 11.36 6.38 -12.24
N ARG A 267 10.05 6.03 -12.20
CA ARG A 267 9.01 6.99 -11.81
C ARG A 267 9.14 7.41 -10.34
N MET A 268 9.25 6.43 -9.44
CA MET A 268 9.34 6.72 -8.01
C MET A 268 10.63 7.48 -7.65
N GLU A 269 11.76 7.19 -8.30
CA GLU A 269 13.00 7.96 -8.12
C GLU A 269 12.79 9.44 -8.50
N ALA A 270 12.28 9.71 -9.72
CA ALA A 270 12.04 11.07 -10.20
C ALA A 270 10.99 11.81 -9.33
N GLN A 271 9.89 11.15 -9.00
CA GLN A 271 8.84 11.72 -8.14
C GLN A 271 9.36 12.03 -6.74
N PHE A 272 10.18 11.14 -6.16
CA PHE A 272 10.77 11.35 -4.84
C PHE A 272 11.75 12.51 -4.80
N GLU A 273 12.63 12.65 -5.82
CA GLU A 273 13.56 13.77 -5.97
C GLU A 273 12.80 15.11 -6.07
N SER A 274 11.74 15.16 -6.88
CA SER A 274 10.88 16.34 -7.00
C SER A 274 10.15 16.65 -5.70
N ALA A 275 9.63 15.60 -5.02
CA ALA A 275 8.96 15.72 -3.72
C ALA A 275 9.90 16.29 -2.64
N MET A 276 11.15 15.83 -2.56
CA MET A 276 12.14 16.35 -1.63
C MET A 276 12.42 17.85 -1.86
N LYS A 277 12.54 18.26 -3.12
CA LYS A 277 12.76 19.67 -3.49
C LYS A 277 11.57 20.55 -3.07
N ILE A 278 10.35 20.10 -3.40
CA ILE A 278 9.12 20.83 -3.08
C ILE A 278 8.88 20.86 -1.57
N ALA A 279 9.08 19.73 -0.88
CA ALA A 279 8.93 19.63 0.57
C ALA A 279 9.91 20.57 1.31
N SER A 280 11.18 20.65 0.87
CA SER A 280 12.16 21.56 1.44
C SER A 280 11.80 23.04 1.23
N TRP A 281 11.23 23.38 0.08
CA TRP A 281 10.70 24.73 -0.19
C TRP A 281 9.49 25.03 0.71
N LEU A 282 8.54 24.09 0.84
CA LEU A 282 7.37 24.22 1.70
C LEU A 282 7.73 24.36 3.18
N ASP A 283 8.75 23.65 3.66
CA ASP A 283 9.23 23.68 5.06
C ASP A 283 9.74 25.08 5.48
N SER A 284 10.16 25.88 4.51
CA SER A 284 10.56 27.29 4.72
C SER A 284 9.48 28.31 4.38
N HIS A 285 8.30 27.88 3.91
CA HIS A 285 7.28 28.80 3.41
C HIS A 285 6.40 29.36 4.55
N SER A 286 6.20 30.68 4.60
CA SER A 286 5.49 31.37 5.69
C SER A 286 4.03 30.95 5.90
N MET A 287 3.38 30.41 4.88
CA MET A 287 2.01 29.90 4.94
C MET A 287 1.93 28.45 5.47
N VAL A 288 3.06 27.78 5.68
CA VAL A 288 3.14 26.38 6.14
C VAL A 288 3.69 26.36 7.56
N GLU A 289 2.95 25.72 8.45
CA GLU A 289 3.36 25.46 9.83
C GLU A 289 4.30 24.26 9.91
N THR A 290 3.98 23.18 9.20
CA THR A 290 4.80 21.96 9.14
C THR A 290 4.52 21.14 7.89
N VAL A 291 5.56 20.48 7.40
CA VAL A 291 5.46 19.50 6.31
C VAL A 291 5.48 18.09 6.89
N LEU A 292 4.40 17.35 6.68
CA LEU A 292 4.28 15.96 7.09
C LEU A 292 4.83 15.05 5.99
N PHE A 293 6.15 14.94 5.96
CA PHE A 293 6.90 14.14 5.00
C PHE A 293 8.12 13.52 5.69
N PRO A 294 8.09 12.24 6.03
CA PRO A 294 9.11 11.60 6.86
C PRO A 294 10.56 11.75 6.36
N PRO A 295 10.83 11.78 5.03
CA PRO A 295 12.19 11.96 4.52
C PRO A 295 12.83 13.34 4.79
N LEU A 296 12.05 14.35 5.20
CA LEU A 296 12.62 15.65 5.55
C LEU A 296 13.38 15.55 6.87
N PRO A 297 14.60 16.14 6.98
CA PRO A 297 15.36 16.16 8.22
C PRO A 297 14.65 16.88 9.39
N SER A 298 13.72 17.81 9.09
CA SER A 298 12.87 18.49 10.06
C SER A 298 11.72 17.63 10.59
N SER A 299 11.44 16.50 9.95
CA SER A 299 10.36 15.61 10.37
C SER A 299 10.69 14.89 11.66
N LYS A 300 9.75 14.89 12.61
CA LYS A 300 9.87 14.11 13.86
C LYS A 300 9.93 12.57 13.64
N TYR A 301 9.66 12.12 12.41
CA TYR A 301 9.71 10.70 12.01
C TYR A 301 10.93 10.37 11.13
N PHE A 302 11.84 11.31 10.95
CA PHE A 302 13.01 11.14 10.08
C PHE A 302 13.88 9.97 10.52
N GLU A 303 14.17 9.82 11.82
CA GLU A 303 15.00 8.74 12.34
C GLU A 303 14.43 7.35 12.02
N ASN A 304 13.10 7.17 12.18
CA ASN A 304 12.44 5.91 11.83
C ASN A 304 12.40 5.70 10.32
N TRP A 305 12.22 6.75 9.53
CA TRP A 305 12.32 6.65 8.07
C TRP A 305 13.73 6.24 7.65
N GLU A 306 14.76 6.90 8.11
CA GLU A 306 16.16 6.59 7.78
C GLU A 306 16.55 5.15 8.21
N LYS A 307 16.00 4.67 9.34
CA LYS A 307 16.26 3.33 9.87
C LYS A 307 15.64 2.22 9.02
N TYR A 308 14.44 2.42 8.48
CA TYR A 308 13.67 1.35 7.86
C TYR A 308 13.49 1.48 6.36
N PHE A 309 13.58 2.69 5.81
CA PHE A 309 13.27 2.95 4.40
C PHE A 309 14.55 3.35 3.65
N THR A 310 14.61 2.96 2.37
CA THR A 310 15.72 3.35 1.47
C THR A 310 15.35 4.46 0.50
N GLY A 311 14.18 5.04 0.66
CA GLY A 311 13.56 6.07 -0.15
C GLY A 311 12.09 6.19 0.21
N GLY A 312 11.25 6.70 -0.68
CA GLY A 312 9.84 6.89 -0.37
C GLY A 312 8.96 7.19 -1.57
N GLY A 313 7.67 7.28 -1.30
CA GLY A 313 6.70 7.86 -2.22
C GLY A 313 6.79 9.38 -2.26
N SER A 314 6.07 9.98 -3.19
CA SER A 314 6.00 11.44 -3.38
C SER A 314 4.77 12.09 -2.73
N LEU A 315 3.99 11.29 -1.99
CA LEU A 315 2.82 11.78 -1.26
C LEU A 315 3.24 12.34 0.09
N MET A 316 2.78 13.54 0.40
CA MET A 316 2.99 14.25 1.66
C MET A 316 1.73 15.01 2.06
N SER A 317 1.71 15.55 3.28
CA SER A 317 0.74 16.57 3.67
C SER A 317 1.46 17.81 4.20
N ILE A 318 0.80 18.96 4.09
CA ILE A 318 1.22 20.20 4.71
C ILE A 318 0.14 20.67 5.68
N VAL A 319 0.56 21.15 6.83
CA VAL A 319 -0.30 21.85 7.78
C VAL A 319 -0.09 23.34 7.53
N LEU A 320 -1.16 24.05 7.21
CA LEU A 320 -1.10 25.49 6.98
C LEU A 320 -0.94 26.23 8.30
N ASN A 321 -0.44 27.47 8.24
CA ASN A 321 -0.16 28.31 9.43
C ASN A 321 -1.41 28.70 10.24
N GLN A 322 -2.61 28.48 9.69
CA GLN A 322 -3.88 28.69 10.36
C GLN A 322 -4.99 27.82 9.79
N LYS A 323 -6.15 27.87 10.40
CA LYS A 323 -7.36 27.25 9.85
C LYS A 323 -7.98 28.18 8.81
N TYR A 324 -8.30 27.66 7.65
CA TYR A 324 -8.98 28.34 6.55
C TYR A 324 -10.39 27.78 6.39
N GLU A 325 -11.34 28.64 6.05
CA GLU A 325 -12.72 28.27 5.73
C GLU A 325 -12.84 27.81 4.28
N ASP A 326 -13.94 27.11 3.96
CA ASP A 326 -14.14 26.50 2.64
C ASP A 326 -14.03 27.54 1.48
N GLN A 327 -14.49 28.78 1.68
CA GLN A 327 -14.40 29.86 0.68
C GLN A 327 -12.94 30.26 0.34
N ASP A 328 -12.04 30.18 1.31
CA ASP A 328 -10.62 30.48 1.08
C ASP A 328 -9.95 29.28 0.39
N LEU A 329 -10.35 28.06 0.80
CA LEU A 329 -9.87 26.84 0.15
C LEU A 329 -10.35 26.73 -1.30
N GLU A 330 -11.55 27.16 -1.64
CA GLU A 330 -12.00 27.29 -3.03
C GLU A 330 -11.06 28.20 -3.84
N LYS A 331 -10.65 29.35 -3.31
CA LYS A 331 -9.68 30.22 -4.00
C LYS A 331 -8.30 29.57 -4.15
N PHE A 332 -7.90 28.77 -3.16
CA PHE A 332 -6.64 28.05 -3.19
C PHE A 332 -6.64 26.95 -4.26
N PHE A 333 -7.63 26.09 -4.29
CA PHE A 333 -7.68 24.91 -5.16
C PHE A 333 -8.19 25.17 -6.57
N ASP A 334 -9.29 25.91 -6.73
CA ASP A 334 -10.01 26.03 -8.02
C ASP A 334 -9.23 26.77 -9.11
N GLN A 335 -8.20 27.52 -8.72
CA GLN A 335 -7.38 28.28 -9.66
C GLN A 335 -5.97 27.71 -9.85
N MET A 336 -5.67 26.53 -9.33
CA MET A 336 -4.44 25.84 -9.66
C MET A 336 -4.43 25.45 -11.14
N GLN A 337 -3.26 25.56 -11.76
CA GLN A 337 -3.12 25.33 -13.20
C GLN A 337 -2.54 23.96 -13.53
N ILE A 338 -1.77 23.39 -12.60
CA ILE A 338 -1.08 22.10 -12.77
C ILE A 338 -1.66 21.10 -11.78
N PHE A 339 -1.68 21.45 -10.49
CA PHE A 339 -2.32 20.59 -9.50
C PHE A 339 -3.81 20.50 -9.75
N SER A 340 -4.34 19.29 -9.59
CA SER A 340 -5.79 19.03 -9.66
C SER A 340 -6.28 18.37 -8.37
N MET A 341 -7.57 18.48 -8.07
CA MET A 341 -8.18 17.73 -6.98
C MET A 341 -8.56 16.33 -7.43
N GLY A 342 -8.15 15.32 -6.68
CA GLY A 342 -8.46 13.92 -6.96
C GLY A 342 -8.31 13.02 -5.74
N TYR A 343 -9.10 11.95 -5.68
CA TYR A 343 -9.10 11.06 -4.52
C TYR A 343 -7.89 10.11 -4.45
N SER A 344 -7.28 9.75 -5.54
CA SER A 344 -6.15 8.84 -5.57
C SER A 344 -4.81 9.57 -5.46
N TRP A 345 -3.73 8.89 -5.80
CA TRP A 345 -2.34 9.38 -5.88
C TRP A 345 -1.46 8.30 -6.50
N GLY A 346 -0.18 8.58 -6.73
CA GLY A 346 0.80 7.61 -7.22
C GLY A 346 0.81 7.45 -8.74
N GLY A 347 0.05 8.29 -9.47
CA GLY A 347 0.10 8.44 -10.91
C GLY A 347 1.22 9.37 -11.38
N PHE A 348 1.16 9.77 -12.64
CA PHE A 348 2.11 10.71 -13.24
C PHE A 348 1.73 12.18 -13.01
N GLU A 349 0.47 12.43 -12.67
CA GLU A 349 -0.12 13.75 -12.41
C GLU A 349 0.04 14.20 -10.95
N SER A 350 0.24 15.48 -10.73
CA SER A 350 0.27 16.10 -9.40
C SER A 350 -1.12 16.44 -8.90
N LEU A 351 -1.39 16.09 -7.64
CA LEU A 351 -2.69 16.30 -7.01
C LEU A 351 -2.56 17.06 -5.68
N ALA A 352 -3.52 17.93 -5.38
CA ALA A 352 -3.65 18.58 -4.09
C ALA A 352 -5.10 18.51 -3.60
N THR A 353 -5.32 18.09 -2.34
CA THR A 353 -6.68 17.96 -1.79
C THR A 353 -6.71 18.35 -0.31
N PRO A 354 -7.80 18.96 0.18
CA PRO A 354 -7.98 19.17 1.61
C PRO A 354 -8.12 17.82 2.32
N VAL A 355 -7.53 17.70 3.49
CA VAL A 355 -7.62 16.50 4.34
C VAL A 355 -8.63 16.76 5.46
N ARG A 356 -9.60 15.87 5.58
CA ARG A 356 -10.44 15.76 6.77
C ARG A 356 -9.89 14.61 7.62
N ILE A 357 -9.47 14.92 8.83
CA ILE A 357 -8.98 13.89 9.73
C ILE A 357 -10.16 13.26 10.47
N GLN A 358 -10.17 11.94 10.59
CA GLN A 358 -11.22 11.19 11.29
C GLN A 358 -11.37 11.66 12.73
N LYS A 359 -12.62 11.88 13.18
CA LYS A 359 -12.94 12.38 14.53
C LYS A 359 -12.51 11.43 15.66
N ASP A 360 -12.35 10.13 15.34
CA ASP A 360 -12.06 9.08 16.33
C ASP A 360 -10.57 8.84 16.54
N ARG A 361 -9.72 9.56 15.83
CA ARG A 361 -8.27 9.47 15.94
C ARG A 361 -7.80 10.19 17.19
N LYS A 362 -7.35 9.43 18.22
CA LYS A 362 -7.08 9.97 19.56
C LYS A 362 -5.63 10.39 19.79
N SER A 363 -4.67 9.76 19.11
CA SER A 363 -3.27 9.85 19.53
C SER A 363 -2.45 10.90 18.78
N SER A 364 -2.76 11.24 17.55
CA SER A 364 -1.90 12.11 16.71
C SER A 364 -2.51 13.47 16.38
N LEU A 365 -3.78 13.69 16.73
CA LEU A 365 -4.56 14.84 16.28
C LEU A 365 -4.73 15.97 17.29
N GLY A 366 -4.38 15.76 18.54
CA GLY A 366 -4.45 16.83 19.53
C GLY A 366 -3.60 18.05 19.16
N GLU A 367 -2.63 17.88 18.28
CA GLU A 367 -1.67 18.89 17.85
C GLU A 367 -2.04 19.56 16.51
N LEU A 368 -2.75 18.86 15.60
CA LEU A 368 -3.05 19.37 14.24
C LEU A 368 -4.41 20.06 14.19
N ARG A 369 -4.46 21.34 14.55
CA ARG A 369 -5.70 22.15 14.57
C ARG A 369 -5.95 22.94 13.31
N ASN A 370 -4.92 23.14 12.51
CA ASN A 370 -4.93 23.97 11.31
C ASN A 370 -5.35 23.15 10.06
N THR A 371 -5.59 23.86 8.97
CA THR A 371 -5.96 23.24 7.69
C THR A 371 -4.82 22.35 7.20
N ILE A 372 -5.16 21.13 6.78
CA ILE A 372 -4.23 20.18 6.20
C ILE A 372 -4.54 20.00 4.73
N VAL A 373 -3.51 20.06 3.91
CA VAL A 373 -3.57 19.79 2.47
C VAL A 373 -2.66 18.61 2.16
N ARG A 374 -3.23 17.56 1.56
CA ARG A 374 -2.46 16.45 1.02
C ARG A 374 -1.97 16.80 -0.37
N VAL A 375 -0.70 16.58 -0.64
CA VAL A 375 -0.04 16.88 -1.91
C VAL A 375 0.63 15.62 -2.43
N HIS A 376 0.31 15.23 -3.66
CA HIS A 376 1.02 14.20 -4.41
C HIS A 376 1.81 14.87 -5.53
N ILE A 377 3.11 14.55 -5.63
CA ILE A 377 3.99 15.06 -6.69
C ILE A 377 4.08 14.03 -7.80
N GLY A 378 3.67 14.44 -8.99
CA GLY A 378 3.71 13.63 -10.21
C GLY A 378 5.07 13.68 -10.90
N LEU A 379 5.07 13.73 -12.22
CA LEU A 379 6.28 13.76 -13.08
C LEU A 379 6.48 15.11 -13.77
N GLU A 380 5.71 16.11 -13.42
CA GLU A 380 5.86 17.48 -13.93
C GLU A 380 7.14 18.12 -13.37
N ASP A 381 7.61 19.19 -14.03
CA ASP A 381 8.78 19.94 -13.58
C ASP A 381 8.55 20.54 -12.18
N PRO A 382 9.42 20.30 -11.20
CA PRO A 382 9.23 20.76 -9.82
C PRO A 382 9.21 22.29 -9.68
N GLU A 383 9.86 23.07 -10.59
CA GLU A 383 9.78 24.52 -10.56
C GLU A 383 8.40 25.03 -10.97
N ASP A 384 7.77 24.39 -11.96
CA ASP A 384 6.42 24.71 -12.37
C ASP A 384 5.42 24.39 -11.25
N LEU A 385 5.60 23.25 -10.56
CA LEU A 385 4.78 22.86 -9.40
C LEU A 385 4.93 23.86 -8.23
N ILE A 386 6.15 24.31 -7.93
CA ILE A 386 6.41 25.34 -6.92
C ILE A 386 5.73 26.66 -7.31
N SER A 387 5.82 27.06 -8.59
CA SER A 387 5.17 28.27 -9.09
C SER A 387 3.65 28.23 -8.94
N ASP A 388 3.02 27.08 -9.23
CA ASP A 388 1.58 26.89 -9.10
C ASP A 388 1.13 26.94 -7.62
N LEU A 389 1.83 26.22 -6.72
CA LEU A 389 1.58 26.27 -5.27
C LEU A 389 1.77 27.69 -4.71
N ASN A 390 2.86 28.38 -5.09
CA ASN A 390 3.10 29.73 -4.65
C ASN A 390 2.01 30.73 -5.12
N SER A 391 1.48 30.51 -6.31
CA SER A 391 0.34 31.27 -6.81
C SER A 391 -0.94 30.96 -6.04
N ALA A 392 -1.15 29.70 -5.64
CA ALA A 392 -2.26 29.30 -4.80
C ALA A 392 -2.21 29.91 -3.40
N PHE A 393 -1.04 29.90 -2.74
CA PHE A 393 -0.83 30.54 -1.42
C PHE A 393 -1.12 32.04 -1.42
N LYS A 394 -0.81 32.75 -2.50
CA LYS A 394 -1.10 34.19 -2.60
C LYS A 394 -2.61 34.53 -2.63
N ARG A 395 -3.47 33.54 -2.81
CA ARG A 395 -4.92 33.70 -2.83
C ARG A 395 -5.59 33.45 -1.48
N LEU A 396 -4.85 32.83 -0.51
CA LEU A 396 -5.24 32.70 0.89
C LEU A 396 -4.99 33.99 1.67
#